data_d9db7c8a7c48b6c7aa2fe2caf03689cd
#
_entry.id   d9db7c8a7c48b6c7aa2fe2caf03689cd
#
_cell.length_a   1.000
_cell.length_b   1.000
_cell.length_c   1.000
_cell.angle_alpha   90.00
_cell.angle_beta   90.00
_cell.angle_gamma   90.00
#
_symmetry.space_group_name_H-M   'P 1'
#
loop_
_entity.id
_entity.type
_entity.pdbx_description
1 polymer ?
#
loop_
_entity_poly.entity_id
_entity_poly.type
_entity_poly.pdbx_seq_one_letter_code
_entity_poly.pdbx_strand_id
1 'polypeptide(L)'
;MNMLNLAEDLRNNSYPGRGIVIGKTPDGTKAVAAYFIMGRSANSRNRVFVEEGEGIRTEAFDPAKLEDPSLIIYAPVRVLGNKTIVTNGDQTDTIYEGMDKQLTFEQSLRSREFEPDGPNYTPRISGIMHIEKGSYNYAMSILKSNNGNPDSCHRYTFAYHNPAAGEGHFIHTYMHDGNPLPSFEGEPKLVGISDSIEEFTALLWDNLNEDNKVSLFVRYIDIETGAYETKIVNKNV
;
A
#
# COMPACT_ATOMS: atom_id res chain seq x y z
N MET A 1 -21.44 -2.50 -7.04
CA MET A 1 -20.13 -2.25 -7.69
C MET A 1 -19.69 -3.57 -8.29
N ASN A 2 -19.17 -3.59 -9.53
CA ASN A 2 -18.67 -4.84 -10.09
C ASN A 2 -17.26 -5.10 -9.55
N MET A 3 -16.99 -6.34 -9.12
CA MET A 3 -15.66 -6.76 -8.69
C MET A 3 -14.67 -6.67 -9.87
N LEU A 4 -13.56 -5.97 -9.66
CA LEU A 4 -12.51 -5.82 -10.65
C LEU A 4 -11.69 -7.12 -10.76
N ASN A 5 -11.36 -7.52 -11.98
CA ASN A 5 -10.35 -8.55 -12.19
C ASN A 5 -8.95 -7.92 -11.95
N LEU A 6 -8.41 -8.09 -10.74
CA LEU A 6 -7.16 -7.46 -10.32
C LEU A 6 -5.97 -7.88 -11.20
N ALA A 7 -5.89 -9.16 -11.57
CA ALA A 7 -4.82 -9.65 -12.45
C ALA A 7 -4.84 -8.98 -13.84
N GLU A 8 -6.03 -8.81 -14.40
CA GLU A 8 -6.21 -8.15 -15.70
C GLU A 8 -5.91 -6.63 -15.60
N ASP A 9 -6.39 -5.97 -14.55
CA ASP A 9 -6.14 -4.53 -14.31
C ASP A 9 -4.63 -4.25 -14.20
N LEU A 10 -3.90 -5.06 -13.42
CA LEU A 10 -2.44 -4.93 -13.26
C LEU A 10 -1.69 -5.22 -14.56
N ARG A 11 -2.08 -6.24 -15.31
CA ARG A 11 -1.45 -6.59 -16.61
C ARG A 11 -1.62 -5.50 -17.64
N ASN A 12 -2.79 -4.85 -17.66
CA ASN A 12 -3.13 -3.81 -18.63
C ASN A 12 -2.63 -2.42 -18.22
N ASN A 13 -2.16 -2.26 -16.96
CA ASN A 13 -1.63 -0.99 -16.46
C ASN A 13 -0.12 -1.10 -16.22
N SER A 14 0.68 -0.55 -17.13
CA SER A 14 2.15 -0.64 -17.03
C SER A 14 2.74 0.07 -15.81
N TYR A 15 2.02 1.04 -15.21
CA TYR A 15 2.55 1.81 -14.09
C TYR A 15 1.45 2.37 -13.13
N PRO A 16 0.80 1.53 -12.31
CA PRO A 16 -0.03 2.01 -11.21
C PRO A 16 0.79 2.67 -10.08
N GLY A 17 2.13 2.57 -10.14
CA GLY A 17 3.06 3.15 -9.19
C GLY A 17 3.23 2.33 -7.92
N ARG A 18 2.61 2.74 -6.82
CA ARG A 18 2.51 1.97 -5.57
C ARG A 18 1.07 1.55 -5.39
N GLY A 19 0.85 0.34 -4.89
CA GLY A 19 -0.50 -0.16 -4.68
C GLY A 19 -0.67 -0.85 -3.33
N ILE A 20 -1.82 -0.61 -2.69
CA ILE A 20 -2.23 -1.26 -1.45
C ILE A 20 -3.51 -2.03 -1.72
N VAL A 21 -3.55 -3.29 -1.34
CA VAL A 21 -4.77 -4.09 -1.26
C VAL A 21 -5.01 -4.48 0.19
N ILE A 22 -6.22 -4.23 0.69
CA ILE A 22 -6.65 -4.70 2.01
C ILE A 22 -7.99 -5.41 1.86
N GLY A 23 -8.15 -6.57 2.51
CA GLY A 23 -9.36 -7.36 2.38
C GLY A 23 -9.45 -8.50 3.38
N LYS A 24 -10.32 -9.46 3.08
CA LYS A 24 -10.63 -10.62 3.90
C LYS A 24 -10.68 -11.88 3.03
N THR A 25 -10.13 -12.98 3.53
CA THR A 25 -10.16 -14.26 2.81
C THR A 25 -11.57 -14.77 2.58
N PRO A 26 -11.81 -15.62 1.53
CA PRO A 26 -13.10 -16.23 1.22
C PRO A 26 -13.70 -17.06 2.38
N ASP A 27 -12.87 -17.74 3.16
CA ASP A 27 -13.30 -18.45 4.38
C ASP A 27 -13.64 -17.51 5.55
N GLY A 28 -13.34 -16.22 5.42
CA GLY A 28 -13.63 -15.19 6.42
C GLY A 28 -12.71 -15.20 7.65
N THR A 29 -11.67 -16.04 7.68
CA THR A 29 -10.84 -16.25 8.87
C THR A 29 -9.63 -15.32 8.94
N LYS A 30 -9.13 -14.80 7.80
CA LYS A 30 -7.92 -13.97 7.77
C LYS A 30 -8.17 -12.59 7.17
N ALA A 31 -7.60 -11.59 7.80
CA ALA A 31 -7.39 -10.26 7.24
C ALA A 31 -6.16 -10.27 6.34
N VAL A 32 -6.23 -9.58 5.21
CA VAL A 32 -5.18 -9.58 4.18
C VAL A 32 -4.71 -8.17 3.91
N ALA A 33 -3.40 -7.96 3.88
CA ALA A 33 -2.76 -6.76 3.38
C ALA A 33 -1.73 -7.13 2.31
N ALA A 34 -1.71 -6.38 1.21
CA ALA A 34 -0.64 -6.42 0.23
C ALA A 34 -0.18 -5.01 -0.11
N TYR A 35 1.12 -4.85 -0.33
CA TYR A 35 1.72 -3.60 -0.77
C TYR A 35 2.82 -3.87 -1.79
N PHE A 36 2.75 -3.22 -2.94
CA PHE A 36 3.80 -3.29 -3.94
C PHE A 36 4.36 -1.91 -4.29
N ILE A 37 5.63 -1.90 -4.68
CA ILE A 37 6.28 -0.74 -5.27
C ILE A 37 6.75 -1.02 -6.68
N MET A 38 6.62 -0.01 -7.53
CA MET A 38 7.18 0.03 -8.87
C MET A 38 8.11 1.24 -9.01
N GLY A 39 9.00 1.21 -9.99
CA GLY A 39 9.96 2.29 -10.26
C GLY A 39 10.23 2.44 -11.75
N ARG A 40 10.34 3.69 -12.24
CA ARG A 40 10.74 4.00 -13.64
C ARG A 40 12.18 4.47 -13.73
N SER A 41 12.72 5.12 -12.70
CA SER A 41 14.12 5.57 -12.66
C SER A 41 15.05 4.54 -12.05
N ALA A 42 16.35 4.63 -12.31
CA ALA A 42 17.37 3.78 -11.70
C ALA A 42 17.31 3.86 -10.16
N ASN A 43 17.21 5.08 -9.60
CA ASN A 43 17.10 5.29 -8.16
C ASN A 43 15.83 4.64 -7.57
N SER A 44 14.68 4.81 -8.21
CA SER A 44 13.41 4.21 -7.73
C SER A 44 13.38 2.68 -7.85
N ARG A 45 14.15 2.08 -8.77
CA ARG A 45 14.29 0.62 -8.92
C ARG A 45 15.34 0.02 -7.98
N ASN A 46 16.22 0.84 -7.41
CA ASN A 46 17.31 0.41 -6.52
C ASN A 46 16.81 0.20 -5.09
N ARG A 47 15.77 -0.62 -4.93
CA ARG A 47 15.12 -0.88 -3.63
C ARG A 47 14.80 -2.35 -3.44
N VAL A 48 14.79 -2.74 -2.17
CA VAL A 48 14.29 -4.02 -1.67
C VAL A 48 13.43 -3.80 -0.42
N PHE A 49 12.52 -4.71 -0.14
CA PHE A 49 11.87 -4.81 1.17
C PHE A 49 12.65 -5.75 2.06
N VAL A 50 12.88 -5.34 3.29
CA VAL A 50 13.47 -6.15 4.35
C VAL A 50 12.56 -6.15 5.58
N GLU A 51 12.55 -7.24 6.32
CA GLU A 51 11.81 -7.32 7.60
C GLU A 51 12.43 -6.38 8.63
N GLU A 52 11.59 -5.70 9.40
CA GLU A 52 11.97 -4.85 10.53
C GLU A 52 10.96 -5.04 11.66
N GLY A 53 11.32 -5.84 12.65
CA GLY A 53 10.39 -6.24 13.71
C GLY A 53 9.16 -6.95 13.14
N GLU A 54 7.97 -6.47 13.51
CA GLU A 54 6.70 -6.96 12.93
C GLU A 54 6.32 -6.26 11.62
N GLY A 55 7.10 -5.28 11.17
CA GLY A 55 6.88 -4.54 9.94
C GLY A 55 7.90 -4.86 8.86
N ILE A 56 8.01 -3.96 7.90
CA ILE A 56 9.04 -3.96 6.87
C ILE A 56 9.58 -2.56 6.64
N ARG A 57 10.79 -2.44 6.11
CA ARG A 57 11.34 -1.19 5.59
C ARG A 57 11.86 -1.38 4.17
N THR A 58 12.02 -0.27 3.47
CA THR A 58 12.77 -0.24 2.21
C THR A 58 14.25 -0.05 2.49
N GLU A 59 15.10 -0.73 1.73
CA GLU A 59 16.55 -0.50 1.68
C GLU A 59 17.00 -0.28 0.24
N ALA A 60 18.14 0.40 0.07
CA ALA A 60 18.80 0.42 -1.20
C ALA A 60 19.40 -0.96 -1.49
N PHE A 61 19.10 -1.53 -2.66
CA PHE A 61 19.74 -2.78 -3.11
C PHE A 61 21.26 -2.60 -3.30
N ASP A 62 21.64 -1.51 -3.95
CA ASP A 62 23.03 -1.09 -4.11
C ASP A 62 23.21 0.28 -3.45
N PRO A 63 23.76 0.36 -2.23
CA PRO A 63 23.95 1.62 -1.52
C PRO A 63 24.83 2.64 -2.28
N ALA A 64 25.73 2.16 -3.14
CA ALA A 64 26.60 3.03 -3.93
C ALA A 64 25.86 3.81 -5.03
N LYS A 65 24.64 3.35 -5.39
CA LYS A 65 23.77 3.98 -6.39
C LYS A 65 22.62 4.78 -5.77
N LEU A 66 22.61 4.94 -4.45
CA LEU A 66 21.58 5.72 -3.76
C LEU A 66 21.87 7.22 -3.92
N GLU A 67 21.02 7.91 -4.69
CA GLU A 67 21.18 9.36 -4.94
C GLU A 67 20.49 10.19 -3.87
N ASP A 68 19.21 9.93 -3.59
CA ASP A 68 18.40 10.63 -2.58
C ASP A 68 17.54 9.63 -1.81
N PRO A 69 17.80 9.42 -0.52
CA PRO A 69 17.01 8.50 0.31
C PRO A 69 15.64 9.03 0.72
N SER A 70 15.39 10.34 0.67
CA SER A 70 14.28 10.99 1.36
C SER A 70 12.89 10.51 0.96
N LEU A 71 12.69 10.13 -0.31
CA LEU A 71 11.39 9.64 -0.83
C LEU A 71 11.37 8.13 -1.11
N ILE A 72 12.49 7.42 -0.86
CA ILE A 72 12.59 6.01 -1.21
C ILE A 72 12.95 5.09 -0.05
N ILE A 73 13.50 5.61 1.04
CA ILE A 73 13.83 4.86 2.26
C ILE A 73 12.85 5.23 3.36
N TYR A 74 11.97 4.30 3.73
CA TYR A 74 10.94 4.45 4.75
C TYR A 74 10.47 3.06 5.22
N ALA A 75 9.67 3.01 6.28
CA ALA A 75 9.00 1.79 6.73
C ALA A 75 7.58 1.72 6.12
N PRO A 76 7.32 0.95 5.05
CA PRO A 76 6.00 0.88 4.44
C PRO A 76 4.96 0.21 5.33
N VAL A 77 5.40 -0.67 6.24
CA VAL A 77 4.50 -1.40 7.14
C VAL A 77 5.02 -1.29 8.57
N ARG A 78 4.14 -0.85 9.48
CA ARG A 78 4.35 -0.87 10.91
C ARG A 78 3.15 -1.47 11.65
N VAL A 79 3.42 -2.10 12.79
CA VAL A 79 2.39 -2.67 13.66
C VAL A 79 2.36 -1.90 14.97
N LEU A 80 1.17 -1.50 15.41
CA LEU A 80 0.90 -0.84 16.70
C LEU A 80 -0.20 -1.62 17.44
N GLY A 81 0.21 -2.53 18.30
CA GLY A 81 -0.72 -3.44 18.99
C GLY A 81 -1.53 -4.27 17.99
N ASN A 82 -2.84 -4.09 17.97
CA ASN A 82 -3.75 -4.79 17.07
C ASN A 82 -3.97 -4.08 15.72
N LYS A 83 -3.12 -3.13 15.37
CA LYS A 83 -3.23 -2.33 14.15
C LYS A 83 -2.04 -2.58 13.23
N THR A 84 -2.32 -2.85 11.96
CA THR A 84 -1.31 -2.89 10.89
C THR A 84 -1.48 -1.66 9.99
N ILE A 85 -0.44 -0.86 9.88
CA ILE A 85 -0.39 0.36 9.07
C ILE A 85 0.42 0.06 7.82
N VAL A 86 -0.09 0.40 6.64
CA VAL A 86 0.55 0.19 5.34
C VAL A 86 0.51 1.48 4.54
N THR A 87 1.66 1.98 4.06
CA THR A 87 1.70 3.21 3.25
C THR A 87 2.79 3.18 2.17
N ASN A 88 2.76 4.17 1.27
CA ASN A 88 3.77 4.33 0.23
C ASN A 88 4.89 5.32 0.57
N GLY A 89 5.03 5.74 1.81
CA GLY A 89 6.03 6.73 2.20
C GLY A 89 6.21 6.87 3.71
N ASP A 90 6.94 7.89 4.13
CA ASP A 90 7.27 8.18 5.53
C ASP A 90 6.06 8.57 6.40
N GLN A 91 4.89 8.78 5.80
CA GLN A 91 3.66 8.99 6.59
C GLN A 91 3.27 7.76 7.43
N THR A 92 3.86 6.58 7.22
CA THR A 92 3.70 5.43 8.12
C THR A 92 4.06 5.82 9.55
N ASP A 93 5.21 6.49 9.72
CA ASP A 93 5.69 6.93 11.03
C ASP A 93 4.76 7.99 11.64
N THR A 94 4.27 8.92 10.80
CA THR A 94 3.29 9.92 11.22
C THR A 94 2.00 9.31 11.74
N ILE A 95 1.48 8.27 11.06
CA ILE A 95 0.29 7.55 11.49
C ILE A 95 0.58 6.78 12.78
N TYR A 96 1.69 6.04 12.82
CA TYR A 96 2.11 5.27 13.98
C TYR A 96 2.21 6.14 15.23
N GLU A 97 2.99 7.23 15.17
CA GLU A 97 3.19 8.17 16.29
C GLU A 97 1.89 8.91 16.69
N GLY A 98 1.07 9.28 15.71
CA GLY A 98 -0.21 9.94 15.98
C GLY A 98 -1.16 9.02 16.72
N MET A 99 -1.28 7.77 16.27
CA MET A 99 -2.16 6.79 16.90
C MET A 99 -1.62 6.30 18.26
N ASP A 100 -0.32 6.24 18.46
CA ASP A 100 0.29 5.98 19.77
C ASP A 100 -0.08 7.09 20.78
N LYS A 101 -0.24 8.32 20.29
CA LYS A 101 -0.76 9.48 21.04
C LYS A 101 -2.30 9.58 21.05
N GLN A 102 -3.00 8.51 20.68
CA GLN A 102 -4.48 8.40 20.68
C GLN A 102 -5.20 9.29 19.65
N LEU A 103 -4.52 9.78 18.62
CA LEU A 103 -5.18 10.40 17.47
C LEU A 103 -5.86 9.34 16.61
N THR A 104 -6.90 9.73 15.87
CA THR A 104 -7.47 8.87 14.83
C THR A 104 -6.54 8.78 13.62
N PHE A 105 -6.80 7.82 12.72
CA PHE A 105 -6.07 7.68 11.46
C PHE A 105 -6.09 8.98 10.65
N GLU A 106 -7.26 9.60 10.47
CA GLU A 106 -7.44 10.86 9.74
C GLU A 106 -6.76 12.04 10.46
N GLN A 107 -6.83 12.08 11.79
CA GLN A 107 -6.17 13.12 12.57
C GLN A 107 -4.65 13.04 12.44
N SER A 108 -4.09 11.84 12.43
CA SER A 108 -2.65 11.60 12.26
C SER A 108 -2.16 12.11 10.90
N LEU A 109 -2.98 11.98 9.85
CA LEU A 109 -2.63 12.43 8.49
C LEU A 109 -2.82 13.94 8.24
N ARG A 110 -3.35 14.72 9.19
CA ARG A 110 -3.63 16.16 8.97
C ARG A 110 -2.40 17.00 8.66
N SER A 111 -1.24 16.61 9.16
CA SER A 111 0.03 17.28 8.92
C SER A 111 0.72 16.88 7.62
N ARG A 112 0.12 15.95 6.86
CA ARG A 112 0.71 15.42 5.62
C ARG A 112 -0.08 15.87 4.40
N GLU A 113 0.62 15.96 3.29
CA GLU A 113 0.09 16.19 1.95
C GLU A 113 0.66 15.14 1.00
N PHE A 114 0.48 15.29 -0.30
CA PHE A 114 1.17 14.50 -1.32
C PHE A 114 2.70 14.72 -1.27
N GLU A 115 3.48 13.93 -2.02
CA GLU A 115 4.94 14.10 -2.07
C GLU A 115 5.31 15.37 -2.83
N PRO A 116 6.38 16.10 -2.42
CA PRO A 116 6.79 17.36 -3.06
C PRO A 116 7.63 17.13 -4.33
N ASP A 117 7.30 16.11 -5.10
CA ASP A 117 8.03 15.66 -6.30
C ASP A 117 7.39 16.19 -7.60
N GLY A 118 7.24 17.51 -7.72
CA GLY A 118 6.73 18.10 -8.97
C GLY A 118 7.47 17.62 -10.22
N PRO A 119 6.79 17.42 -11.35
CA PRO A 119 5.37 17.75 -11.61
C PRO A 119 4.38 16.66 -11.23
N ASN A 120 4.80 15.49 -10.73
CA ASN A 120 3.91 14.37 -10.45
C ASN A 120 3.08 14.58 -9.18
N TYR A 121 3.67 15.23 -8.16
CA TYR A 121 3.06 15.38 -6.84
C TYR A 121 2.45 14.06 -6.38
N THR A 122 3.31 13.04 -6.27
CA THR A 122 2.95 11.64 -5.99
C THR A 122 1.95 11.54 -4.85
N PRO A 123 0.77 10.95 -5.07
CA PRO A 123 -0.21 10.78 -4.00
C PRO A 123 0.36 9.93 -2.85
N ARG A 124 0.06 10.32 -1.62
CA ARG A 124 0.28 9.48 -0.45
C ARG A 124 -0.93 8.60 -0.23
N ILE A 125 -0.76 7.29 -0.42
CA ILE A 125 -1.78 6.29 -0.13
C ILE A 125 -1.44 5.61 1.20
N SER A 126 -2.47 5.35 2.00
CA SER A 126 -2.31 4.74 3.31
C SER A 126 -3.46 3.77 3.57
N GLY A 127 -3.17 2.70 4.28
CA GLY A 127 -4.14 1.75 4.79
C GLY A 127 -3.89 1.48 6.27
N ILE A 128 -4.95 1.21 7.02
CA ILE A 128 -4.89 0.74 8.40
C ILE A 128 -5.89 -0.37 8.60
N MET A 129 -5.44 -1.44 9.24
CA MET A 129 -6.25 -2.58 9.63
C MET A 129 -6.36 -2.59 11.16
N HIS A 130 -7.56 -2.82 11.66
CA HIS A 130 -7.84 -3.08 13.08
C HIS A 130 -8.37 -4.49 13.24
N ILE A 131 -7.67 -5.31 14.01
CA ILE A 131 -8.05 -6.69 14.29
C ILE A 131 -8.25 -6.81 15.80
N GLU A 132 -9.49 -6.97 16.22
CA GLU A 132 -9.85 -7.26 17.60
C GLU A 132 -10.58 -8.57 17.62
N LYS A 133 -10.07 -9.55 18.33
CA LYS A 133 -10.60 -10.89 18.60
C LYS A 133 -11.95 -11.20 17.93
N GLY A 134 -11.91 -11.76 16.73
CA GLY A 134 -13.08 -12.07 15.91
C GLY A 134 -13.70 -10.87 15.15
N SER A 135 -13.20 -9.65 15.34
CA SER A 135 -13.65 -8.44 14.63
C SER A 135 -12.55 -7.86 13.75
N TYR A 136 -12.92 -7.44 12.56
CA TYR A 136 -12.01 -6.88 11.59
C TYR A 136 -12.62 -5.68 10.87
N ASN A 137 -11.88 -4.57 10.87
CA ASN A 137 -12.20 -3.35 10.13
C ASN A 137 -10.93 -2.79 9.51
N TYR A 138 -11.07 -2.03 8.44
CA TYR A 138 -9.95 -1.27 7.88
C TYR A 138 -10.41 0.05 7.28
N ALA A 139 -9.43 0.94 7.10
CA ALA A 139 -9.62 2.17 6.35
C ALA A 139 -8.47 2.39 5.38
N MET A 140 -8.75 3.08 4.29
CA MET A 140 -7.77 3.52 3.29
C MET A 140 -7.87 5.02 3.09
N SER A 141 -6.75 5.67 2.78
CA SER A 141 -6.69 7.12 2.55
C SER A 141 -5.81 7.44 1.35
N ILE A 142 -6.14 8.53 0.68
CA ILE A 142 -5.30 9.15 -0.33
C ILE A 142 -5.21 10.66 -0.10
N LEU A 143 -3.99 11.18 -0.11
CA LEU A 143 -3.67 12.60 -0.12
C LEU A 143 -3.08 12.91 -1.49
N LYS A 144 -3.74 13.75 -2.29
CA LYS A 144 -3.30 14.05 -3.65
C LYS A 144 -3.45 15.52 -4.01
N SER A 145 -2.66 15.99 -4.94
CA SER A 145 -2.78 17.34 -5.47
C SER A 145 -4.11 17.54 -6.21
N ASN A 146 -4.64 18.75 -6.17
CA ASN A 146 -5.78 19.15 -6.99
C ASN A 146 -5.29 19.41 -8.42
N ASN A 147 -5.34 18.39 -9.29
CA ASN A 147 -4.91 18.47 -10.69
C ASN A 147 -3.49 19.05 -10.88
N GLY A 148 -2.52 18.63 -10.05
CA GLY A 148 -1.15 19.10 -10.11
C GLY A 148 -0.91 20.49 -9.49
N ASN A 149 -1.90 21.07 -8.79
CA ASN A 149 -1.71 22.31 -8.04
C ASN A 149 -0.93 22.02 -6.74
N PRO A 150 0.29 22.59 -6.56
CA PRO A 150 1.10 22.36 -5.36
C PRO A 150 0.51 22.94 -4.08
N ASP A 151 -0.38 23.91 -4.18
CA ASP A 151 -0.96 24.64 -3.04
C ASP A 151 -2.33 24.07 -2.61
N SER A 152 -2.78 22.97 -3.22
CA SER A 152 -4.11 22.39 -2.95
C SER A 152 -4.06 20.89 -2.82
N CYS A 153 -4.33 20.38 -1.61
CA CYS A 153 -4.37 18.95 -1.29
C CYS A 153 -5.79 18.44 -1.09
N HIS A 154 -6.19 17.45 -1.88
CA HIS A 154 -7.40 16.68 -1.64
C HIS A 154 -7.10 15.51 -0.69
N ARG A 155 -8.00 15.30 0.28
CA ARG A 155 -7.89 14.28 1.33
C ARG A 155 -9.12 13.42 1.35
N TYR A 156 -8.99 12.15 1.07
CA TYR A 156 -10.09 11.18 1.11
C TYR A 156 -9.75 10.05 2.06
N THR A 157 -10.74 9.62 2.84
CA THR A 157 -10.67 8.42 3.68
C THR A 157 -11.89 7.56 3.41
N PHE A 158 -11.67 6.27 3.23
CA PHE A 158 -12.66 5.24 2.95
C PHE A 158 -12.60 4.21 4.08
N ALA A 159 -13.69 4.04 4.82
CA ALA A 159 -13.76 3.12 5.95
C ALA A 159 -14.66 1.94 5.64
N TYR A 160 -14.21 0.74 5.98
CA TYR A 160 -14.86 -0.53 5.70
C TYR A 160 -15.08 -1.28 7.01
N HIS A 161 -16.36 -1.35 7.43
CA HIS A 161 -16.77 -2.05 8.64
C HIS A 161 -17.31 -3.42 8.26
N ASN A 162 -16.87 -4.47 8.98
CA ASN A 162 -17.27 -5.85 8.72
C ASN A 162 -17.15 -6.24 7.25
N PRO A 163 -15.94 -6.15 6.64
CA PRO A 163 -15.75 -6.43 5.22
C PRO A 163 -16.24 -7.86 4.90
N ALA A 164 -16.85 -8.01 3.72
CA ALA A 164 -17.34 -9.29 3.26
C ALA A 164 -16.20 -10.29 3.02
N ALA A 165 -16.48 -11.57 3.27
CA ALA A 165 -15.52 -12.63 2.98
C ALA A 165 -15.24 -12.72 1.47
N GLY A 166 -13.99 -12.88 1.08
CA GLY A 166 -13.53 -12.93 -0.30
C GLY A 166 -13.37 -11.58 -0.99
N GLU A 167 -13.66 -10.47 -0.29
CA GLU A 167 -13.59 -9.12 -0.84
C GLU A 167 -12.45 -8.30 -0.24
N GLY A 168 -11.90 -7.43 -1.05
CA GLY A 168 -10.93 -6.42 -0.65
C GLY A 168 -11.05 -5.16 -1.49
N HIS A 169 -10.23 -4.17 -1.16
CA HIS A 169 -10.18 -2.91 -1.88
C HIS A 169 -8.74 -2.59 -2.28
N PHE A 170 -8.60 -2.14 -3.52
CA PHE A 170 -7.32 -1.79 -4.13
C PHE A 170 -7.25 -0.28 -4.38
N ILE A 171 -6.24 0.37 -3.81
CA ILE A 171 -5.88 1.77 -4.08
C ILE A 171 -4.44 1.84 -4.59
N HIS A 172 -4.18 2.74 -5.51
CA HIS A 172 -2.85 2.92 -6.09
C HIS A 172 -2.56 4.40 -6.36
N THR A 173 -1.28 4.75 -6.61
CA THR A 173 -0.89 6.16 -6.70
C THR A 173 -1.28 6.80 -8.02
N TYR A 174 -1.19 6.10 -9.15
CA TYR A 174 -1.40 6.65 -10.49
C TYR A 174 -2.42 5.85 -11.29
N MET A 175 -3.28 6.53 -12.04
CA MET A 175 -4.26 5.88 -12.91
C MET A 175 -3.61 4.97 -13.95
N HIS A 176 -2.51 5.44 -14.56
CA HIS A 176 -1.72 4.74 -15.57
C HIS A 176 -0.36 5.43 -15.73
N ASP A 177 0.48 4.92 -16.61
CA ASP A 177 1.74 5.56 -17.00
C ASP A 177 1.47 6.88 -17.75
N GLY A 178 2.38 7.85 -17.62
CA GLY A 178 2.25 9.17 -18.22
C GLY A 178 3.39 10.14 -17.86
N ASN A 179 3.32 11.35 -18.39
CA ASN A 179 4.24 12.44 -18.06
C ASN A 179 3.50 13.79 -18.16
N PRO A 180 3.09 14.45 -17.04
CA PRO A 180 3.17 13.91 -15.69
C PRO A 180 2.29 12.70 -15.46
N LEU A 181 2.56 11.95 -14.38
CA LEU A 181 1.75 10.80 -13.97
C LEU A 181 0.38 11.25 -13.45
N PRO A 182 -0.75 10.76 -14.00
CA PRO A 182 -2.06 11.15 -13.50
C PRO A 182 -2.36 10.45 -12.16
N SER A 183 -2.71 11.24 -11.14
CA SER A 183 -3.09 10.71 -9.83
C SER A 183 -4.32 9.81 -9.90
N PHE A 184 -4.37 8.81 -9.01
CA PHE A 184 -5.54 7.94 -8.84
C PHE A 184 -6.82 8.75 -8.58
N GLU A 185 -7.92 8.34 -9.20
CA GLU A 185 -9.24 8.95 -9.07
C GLU A 185 -10.31 7.94 -8.68
N GLY A 186 -11.33 8.44 -7.97
CA GLY A 186 -12.43 7.62 -7.49
C GLY A 186 -12.17 6.97 -6.12
N GLU A 187 -12.99 5.99 -5.79
CA GLU A 187 -12.87 5.17 -4.58
C GLU A 187 -11.96 3.96 -4.84
N PRO A 188 -11.40 3.33 -3.78
CA PRO A 188 -10.65 2.10 -3.92
C PRO A 188 -11.47 1.03 -4.64
N LYS A 189 -10.85 0.35 -5.60
CA LYS A 189 -11.52 -0.63 -6.47
C LYS A 189 -11.82 -1.91 -5.71
N LEU A 190 -13.07 -2.40 -5.77
CA LEU A 190 -13.46 -3.69 -5.20
C LEU A 190 -12.76 -4.84 -5.95
N VAL A 191 -12.05 -5.71 -5.23
CA VAL A 191 -11.27 -6.84 -5.77
C VAL A 191 -11.52 -8.13 -4.99
N GLY A 192 -11.27 -9.27 -5.63
CA GLY A 192 -11.28 -10.57 -4.97
C GLY A 192 -9.98 -10.84 -4.20
N ILE A 193 -10.08 -11.54 -3.07
CA ILE A 193 -8.97 -12.02 -2.27
C ILE A 193 -8.90 -13.55 -2.38
N SER A 194 -7.68 -14.13 -2.51
CA SER A 194 -7.47 -15.58 -2.48
C SER A 194 -7.37 -16.10 -1.04
N ASP A 195 -7.71 -17.38 -0.82
CA ASP A 195 -7.50 -18.05 0.48
C ASP A 195 -6.00 -18.29 0.75
N SER A 196 -5.22 -18.54 -0.30
CA SER A 196 -3.79 -18.84 -0.22
C SER A 196 -2.95 -17.57 -0.39
N ILE A 197 -2.03 -17.35 0.56
CA ILE A 197 -1.04 -16.27 0.46
C ILE A 197 -0.11 -16.47 -0.74
N GLU A 198 0.23 -17.72 -1.08
CA GLU A 198 1.04 -18.07 -2.24
C GLU A 198 0.36 -17.65 -3.54
N GLU A 199 -0.90 -18.05 -3.71
CA GLU A 199 -1.68 -17.71 -4.92
C GLU A 199 -1.89 -16.22 -5.06
N PHE A 200 -2.19 -15.52 -3.95
CA PHE A 200 -2.38 -14.08 -3.99
C PHE A 200 -1.08 -13.32 -4.28
N THR A 201 0.03 -13.79 -3.70
CA THR A 201 1.36 -13.24 -4.01
C THR A 201 1.71 -13.43 -5.48
N ALA A 202 1.52 -14.62 -6.03
CA ALA A 202 1.76 -14.92 -7.45
C ALA A 202 0.83 -14.09 -8.35
N LEU A 203 -0.48 -14.00 -8.01
CA LEU A 203 -1.44 -13.18 -8.76
C LEU A 203 -0.96 -11.73 -8.87
N LEU A 204 -0.49 -11.13 -7.78
CA LEU A 204 0.00 -9.76 -7.80
C LEU A 204 1.32 -9.66 -8.57
N TRP A 205 2.32 -10.45 -8.20
CA TRP A 205 3.68 -10.34 -8.72
C TRP A 205 3.79 -10.64 -10.22
N ASP A 206 3.09 -11.65 -10.71
CA ASP A 206 3.18 -12.10 -12.10
C ASP A 206 2.42 -11.18 -13.06
N ASN A 207 1.49 -10.37 -12.55
CA ASN A 207 0.72 -9.43 -13.36
C ASN A 207 1.20 -7.97 -13.27
N LEU A 208 2.15 -7.65 -12.37
CA LEU A 208 2.85 -6.37 -12.42
C LEU A 208 3.78 -6.30 -13.63
N ASN A 209 3.84 -5.12 -14.27
CA ASN A 209 4.74 -4.89 -15.40
C ASN A 209 6.19 -5.27 -15.05
N GLU A 210 6.79 -6.15 -15.86
CA GLU A 210 8.10 -6.76 -15.60
C GLU A 210 9.22 -5.73 -15.45
N ASP A 211 9.23 -4.69 -16.28
CA ASP A 211 10.30 -3.69 -16.26
C ASP A 211 10.21 -2.76 -15.05
N ASN A 212 9.00 -2.53 -14.55
CA ASN A 212 8.72 -1.53 -13.52
C ASN A 212 8.54 -2.10 -12.11
N LYS A 213 8.18 -3.38 -11.95
CA LYS A 213 8.01 -3.99 -10.61
C LYS A 213 9.33 -3.99 -9.84
N VAL A 214 9.26 -3.75 -8.54
CA VAL A 214 10.44 -3.65 -7.67
C VAL A 214 10.33 -4.60 -6.47
N SER A 215 9.30 -4.45 -5.64
CA SER A 215 9.09 -5.30 -4.47
C SER A 215 7.60 -5.44 -4.16
N LEU A 216 7.24 -6.57 -3.55
CA LEU A 216 5.90 -6.90 -3.10
C LEU A 216 5.97 -7.46 -1.67
N PHE A 217 5.07 -7.00 -0.82
CA PHE A 217 4.77 -7.52 0.50
C PHE A 217 3.34 -8.03 0.52
N VAL A 218 3.10 -9.21 1.09
CA VAL A 218 1.77 -9.77 1.35
C VAL A 218 1.74 -10.33 2.77
N ARG A 219 0.69 -10.03 3.52
CA ARG A 219 0.48 -10.56 4.88
C ARG A 219 -0.95 -11.03 5.07
N TYR A 220 -1.09 -12.22 5.62
CA TYR A 220 -2.35 -12.81 6.08
C TYR A 220 -2.32 -12.87 7.60
N ILE A 221 -3.36 -12.38 8.26
CA ILE A 221 -3.46 -12.28 9.71
C ILE A 221 -4.73 -12.99 10.14
N ASP A 222 -4.62 -14.01 10.96
CA ASP A 222 -5.76 -14.70 11.57
C ASP A 222 -6.54 -13.72 12.47
N ILE A 223 -7.83 -13.54 12.19
CA ILE A 223 -8.66 -12.52 12.85
C ILE A 223 -8.93 -12.88 14.31
N GLU A 224 -8.94 -14.15 14.67
CA GLU A 224 -9.24 -14.61 16.03
C GLU A 224 -7.98 -14.55 16.92
N THR A 225 -6.83 -14.99 16.39
CA THR A 225 -5.59 -15.15 17.18
C THR A 225 -4.59 -14.04 17.01
N GLY A 226 -4.66 -13.27 15.91
CA GLY A 226 -3.65 -12.29 15.52
C GLY A 226 -2.37 -12.91 14.95
N ALA A 227 -2.27 -14.23 14.84
CA ALA A 227 -1.13 -14.89 14.20
C ALA A 227 -1.06 -14.52 12.71
N TYR A 228 0.15 -14.29 12.21
CA TYR A 228 0.31 -13.84 10.83
C TYR A 228 1.37 -14.62 10.06
N GLU A 229 1.20 -14.62 8.77
CA GLU A 229 2.14 -15.12 7.78
C GLU A 229 2.49 -13.99 6.80
N THR A 230 3.76 -13.89 6.42
CA THR A 230 4.26 -12.83 5.53
C THR A 230 5.04 -13.43 4.36
N LYS A 231 4.83 -12.86 3.16
CA LYS A 231 5.63 -13.11 1.96
C LYS A 231 6.23 -11.78 1.48
N ILE A 232 7.51 -11.79 1.17
CA ILE A 232 8.21 -10.67 0.52
C ILE A 232 8.82 -11.20 -0.77
N VAL A 233 8.58 -10.48 -1.86
CA VAL A 233 9.19 -10.73 -3.17
C VAL A 233 9.93 -9.48 -3.60
N ASN A 234 11.21 -9.61 -3.87
CA ASN A 234 12.05 -8.54 -4.39
C ASN A 234 12.53 -8.92 -5.79
N LYS A 235 12.55 -7.97 -6.73
CA LYS A 235 13.15 -8.16 -8.05
C LYS A 235 14.67 -8.19 -7.98
N ASN A 236 15.23 -7.31 -7.14
CA ASN A 236 16.65 -7.28 -6.86
C ASN A 236 16.95 -8.26 -5.72
N VAL A 237 17.85 -9.22 -5.97
CA VAL A 237 18.29 -10.27 -5.03
C VAL A 237 19.80 -10.49 -5.16
#